data_c3bde80348e496133daace9f15d7679b
#
_entry.id   c3bde80348e496133daace9f15d7679b
#
_cell.length_a   1.000
_cell.length_b   1.000
_cell.length_c   1.000
_cell.angle_alpha   90.00
_cell.angle_beta   90.00
_cell.angle_gamma   90.00
#
_symmetry.space_group_name_H-M   'P 1'
#
loop_
_entity.id
_entity.type
_entity.pdbx_description
1 polymer ?
#
loop_
_entity_poly.entity_id
_entity_poly.type
_entity_poly.pdbx_seq_one_letter_code
_entity_poly.pdbx_strand_id
1 'polypeptide(L)'
;MIARLVLTGHRRLLAAHLLALSLLGAVLGGMLGTLVRARGAAAALRSAPLMTTHLLSRISQLGGLINFTTMVVVIAGVVALMLSGTIASFTVEGFAAASRSLRLLGASRRRVRAGLVAGVLPAAAPALVAAVALAPLVSAVFRMILTVGGLDTRDLTVSPEPAATAGAWAALVVLDVLALWWRGRGLAGIDADAPAPRPAPAPRTAVRRRACAWGRPLAGAAGGAVLVRLLREPMSVNRANAVPLGSALAAVVLLWALSPLLVRAVGALVKRAGAIGLATGGLLVAHRGRVCSLALVGSLLTTLGTTSYLLAAASSTVVQWEAARTLRASAWTASPVPRDEAAAAAGAGVLISPFDADSGWVLEAEPASTALLRRIDPAAMGAMVVEGQVVAGSLGDVTGTAVAADADGHELGERLLMHDDAGNQIALTVVALVNPLSALAGALVVDDSTFPVADPRAVVHRACALAPGGIDAVRRAAPSADWMTQEEQLSRITAHEATTKALTVASMVGPVAAVVLLVLVRGAAGLADDLRVQVGRLRRLGMSRAAVAGALVGVGLTTALVMVVVSGLSVLPPLIELRGLLEGFGVDYPLTPPGGMIAGLWAAGGACAVAGLLRALRERR
;
A
#
# COMPACT_ATOMS: atom_id res chain seq x y z
N MET A 1 20.58 -27.28 28.19
CA MET A 1 19.50 -28.24 28.42
C MET A 1 18.14 -27.71 28.01
N ILE A 2 17.64 -26.60 28.55
CA ILE A 2 16.30 -26.05 28.25
C ILE A 2 16.15 -25.73 26.75
N ALA A 3 17.12 -25.03 26.11
CA ALA A 3 17.09 -24.72 24.69
C ALA A 3 17.02 -25.99 23.81
N ARG A 4 17.74 -27.04 24.20
CA ARG A 4 17.74 -28.34 23.49
C ARG A 4 16.39 -29.06 23.59
N LEU A 5 15.74 -29.03 24.76
CA LEU A 5 14.38 -29.54 24.99
C LEU A 5 13.35 -28.75 24.16
N VAL A 6 13.51 -27.43 24.06
CA VAL A 6 12.68 -26.54 23.22
C VAL A 6 12.84 -26.93 21.75
N LEU A 7 14.07 -27.08 21.27
CA LEU A 7 14.38 -27.45 19.90
C LEU A 7 13.86 -28.84 19.50
N THR A 8 14.01 -29.84 20.36
CA THR A 8 13.61 -31.22 20.04
C THR A 8 12.12 -31.48 20.20
N GLY A 9 11.51 -30.89 21.23
CA GLY A 9 10.10 -31.12 21.56
C GLY A 9 9.09 -30.37 20.67
N HIS A 10 9.51 -29.25 20.04
CA HIS A 10 8.62 -28.36 19.31
C HIS A 10 9.10 -28.03 17.89
N ARG A 11 9.76 -29.00 17.21
CA ARG A 11 10.34 -28.83 15.86
C ARG A 11 9.38 -28.20 14.85
N ARG A 12 8.10 -28.60 14.84
CA ARG A 12 7.10 -28.06 13.90
C ARG A 12 6.78 -26.58 14.14
N LEU A 13 6.71 -26.18 15.41
CA LEU A 13 6.43 -24.80 15.80
C LEU A 13 7.63 -23.90 15.41
N LEU A 14 8.84 -24.35 15.70
CA LEU A 14 10.08 -23.66 15.32
C LEU A 14 10.24 -23.57 13.80
N ALA A 15 10.00 -24.66 13.07
CA ALA A 15 10.05 -24.64 11.61
C ALA A 15 9.07 -23.64 10.99
N ALA A 16 7.87 -23.51 11.57
CA ALA A 16 6.89 -22.52 11.14
C ALA A 16 7.32 -21.08 11.42
N HIS A 17 7.91 -20.86 12.60
CA HIS A 17 8.46 -19.57 13.01
C HIS A 17 9.60 -19.14 12.07
N LEU A 18 10.50 -20.08 11.77
CA LEU A 18 11.60 -19.88 10.83
C LEU A 18 11.13 -19.56 9.41
N LEU A 19 10.18 -20.33 8.91
CA LEU A 19 9.61 -20.08 7.58
C LEU A 19 9.01 -18.69 7.48
N ALA A 20 8.29 -18.25 8.53
CA ALA A 20 7.72 -16.92 8.57
C ALA A 20 8.80 -15.82 8.60
N LEU A 21 9.86 -15.99 9.41
CA LEU A 21 10.99 -15.06 9.46
C LEU A 21 11.78 -15.05 8.14
N SER A 22 11.98 -16.22 7.51
CA SER A 22 12.66 -16.32 6.22
C SER A 22 11.90 -15.57 5.13
N LEU A 23 10.58 -15.76 5.03
CA LEU A 23 9.74 -15.08 4.06
C LEU A 23 9.65 -13.57 4.32
N LEU A 24 9.49 -13.14 5.57
CA LEU A 24 9.52 -11.72 5.92
C LEU A 24 10.87 -11.08 5.58
N GLY A 25 11.96 -11.77 5.93
CA GLY A 25 13.31 -11.32 5.60
C GLY A 25 13.57 -11.25 4.10
N ALA A 26 13.07 -12.22 3.32
CA ALA A 26 13.18 -12.23 1.87
C ALA A 26 12.38 -11.08 1.23
N VAL A 27 11.15 -10.85 1.68
CA VAL A 27 10.30 -9.75 1.17
C VAL A 27 10.94 -8.41 1.46
N LEU A 28 11.29 -8.13 2.71
CA LEU A 28 11.92 -6.86 3.07
C LEU A 28 13.30 -6.69 2.41
N GLY A 29 14.11 -7.76 2.41
CA GLY A 29 15.44 -7.74 1.81
C GLY A 29 15.40 -7.53 0.30
N GLY A 30 14.49 -8.21 -0.41
CA GLY A 30 14.31 -8.05 -1.85
C GLY A 30 13.87 -6.64 -2.24
N MET A 31 12.91 -6.08 -1.50
CA MET A 31 12.43 -4.71 -1.71
C MET A 31 13.50 -3.66 -1.36
N LEU A 32 14.18 -3.83 -0.22
CA LEU A 32 15.26 -2.93 0.19
C LEU A 32 16.43 -3.00 -0.80
N GLY A 33 16.77 -4.19 -1.29
CA GLY A 33 17.78 -4.38 -2.33
C GLY A 33 17.42 -3.67 -3.63
N THR A 34 16.15 -3.71 -4.04
CA THR A 34 15.66 -2.96 -5.20
C THR A 34 15.78 -1.44 -4.98
N LEU A 35 15.44 -0.96 -3.79
CA LEU A 35 15.57 0.45 -3.43
C LEU A 35 17.03 0.92 -3.42
N VAL A 36 17.94 0.13 -2.85
CA VAL A 36 19.38 0.44 -2.82
C VAL A 36 19.93 0.56 -4.24
N ARG A 37 19.56 -0.37 -5.12
CA ARG A 37 19.99 -0.33 -6.53
C ARG A 37 19.42 0.85 -7.30
N ALA A 38 18.14 1.15 -7.13
CA ALA A 38 17.52 2.31 -7.76
C ALA A 38 18.20 3.62 -7.33
N ARG A 39 18.54 3.76 -6.04
CA ARG A 39 19.31 4.91 -5.53
C ARG A 39 20.73 4.94 -6.08
N GLY A 40 21.39 3.79 -6.17
CA GLY A 40 22.74 3.68 -6.75
C GLY A 40 22.75 4.05 -8.24
N ALA A 41 21.78 3.56 -9.01
CA ALA A 41 21.62 3.92 -10.42
C ALA A 41 21.35 5.44 -10.60
N ALA A 42 20.45 6.01 -9.80
CA ALA A 42 20.17 7.44 -9.83
C ALA A 42 21.39 8.29 -9.44
N ALA A 43 22.19 7.84 -8.45
CA ALA A 43 23.43 8.52 -8.07
C ALA A 43 24.49 8.46 -9.17
N ALA A 44 24.63 7.29 -9.83
CA ALA A 44 25.56 7.12 -10.95
C ALA A 44 25.17 8.01 -12.15
N LEU A 45 23.89 8.13 -12.47
CA LEU A 45 23.41 9.01 -13.53
C LEU A 45 23.64 10.49 -13.19
N ARG A 46 23.46 10.90 -11.92
CA ARG A 46 23.71 12.28 -11.48
C ARG A 46 25.17 12.68 -11.51
N SER A 47 26.10 11.72 -11.49
CA SER A 47 27.54 11.98 -11.58
C SER A 47 28.05 12.09 -13.02
N ALA A 48 27.17 11.98 -14.02
CA ALA A 48 27.55 12.16 -15.42
C ALA A 48 28.04 13.60 -15.67
N PRO A 49 29.12 13.79 -16.45
CA PRO A 49 29.73 15.10 -16.66
C PRO A 49 28.87 16.05 -17.49
N LEU A 50 27.94 15.52 -18.28
CA LEU A 50 26.98 16.27 -19.09
C LEU A 50 25.57 15.77 -18.79
N MET A 51 24.69 16.67 -18.32
CA MET A 51 23.29 16.36 -18.09
C MET A 51 22.51 16.54 -19.39
N THR A 52 22.14 15.41 -20.00
CA THR A 52 21.25 15.41 -21.16
C THR A 52 19.80 15.23 -20.74
N THR A 53 18.85 15.64 -21.57
CA THR A 53 17.41 15.44 -21.32
C THR A 53 17.05 13.98 -21.11
N HIS A 54 17.67 13.08 -21.86
CA HIS A 54 17.53 11.64 -21.71
C HIS A 54 17.98 11.17 -20.30
N LEU A 55 19.10 11.69 -19.79
CA LEU A 55 19.60 11.36 -18.43
C LEU A 55 18.66 11.91 -17.36
N LEU A 56 18.17 13.13 -17.50
CA LEU A 56 17.24 13.74 -16.55
C LEU A 56 15.89 13.05 -16.55
N SER A 57 15.36 12.69 -17.72
CA SER A 57 14.14 11.88 -17.82
C SER A 57 14.30 10.55 -17.09
N ARG A 58 15.44 9.87 -17.25
CA ARG A 58 15.76 8.64 -16.53
C ARG A 58 15.90 8.86 -15.02
N ILE A 59 16.56 9.95 -14.60
CA ILE A 59 16.67 10.32 -13.17
C ILE A 59 15.28 10.58 -12.58
N SER A 60 14.41 11.27 -13.30
CA SER A 60 13.03 11.52 -12.88
C SER A 60 12.23 10.23 -12.73
N GLN A 61 12.30 9.33 -13.73
CA GLN A 61 11.66 8.00 -13.67
C GLN A 61 12.19 7.16 -12.51
N LEU A 62 13.52 7.15 -12.30
CA LEU A 62 14.13 6.50 -11.14
C LEU A 62 13.72 7.16 -9.82
N GLY A 63 13.52 8.48 -9.81
CA GLY A 63 12.99 9.23 -8.66
C GLY A 63 11.59 8.75 -8.28
N GLY A 64 10.69 8.63 -9.25
CA GLY A 64 9.36 8.06 -9.06
C GLY A 64 9.41 6.62 -8.55
N LEU A 65 10.26 5.80 -9.14
CA LEU A 65 10.49 4.42 -8.71
C LEU A 65 11.04 4.32 -7.28
N ILE A 66 12.00 5.19 -6.91
CA ILE A 66 12.57 5.27 -5.57
C ILE A 66 11.49 5.64 -4.55
N ASN A 67 10.69 6.66 -4.85
CA ASN A 67 9.61 7.10 -3.97
C ASN A 67 8.57 5.99 -3.77
N PHE A 68 8.12 5.37 -4.85
CA PHE A 68 7.19 4.24 -4.81
C PHE A 68 7.76 3.06 -4.02
N THR A 69 8.99 2.63 -4.33
CA THR A 69 9.64 1.51 -3.64
C THR A 69 9.88 1.82 -2.16
N THR A 70 10.24 3.07 -1.82
CA THR A 70 10.39 3.52 -0.42
C THR A 70 9.07 3.37 0.33
N MET A 71 7.96 3.80 -0.26
CA MET A 71 6.63 3.66 0.33
C MET A 71 6.29 2.18 0.57
N VAL A 72 6.52 1.32 -0.41
CA VAL A 72 6.27 -0.13 -0.28
C VAL A 72 7.15 -0.76 0.80
N VAL A 73 8.44 -0.37 0.90
CA VAL A 73 9.36 -0.83 1.97
C VAL A 73 8.88 -0.40 3.35
N VAL A 74 8.42 0.84 3.51
CA VAL A 74 7.87 1.34 4.78
C VAL A 74 6.63 0.55 5.18
N ILE A 75 5.69 0.35 4.27
CA ILE A 75 4.49 -0.45 4.50
C ILE A 75 4.86 -1.88 4.90
N ALA A 76 5.73 -2.53 4.12
CA ALA A 76 6.19 -3.88 4.40
C ALA A 76 6.90 -3.96 5.76
N GLY A 77 7.67 -2.94 6.13
CA GLY A 77 8.33 -2.83 7.43
C GLY A 77 7.35 -2.75 8.60
N VAL A 78 6.32 -1.90 8.49
CA VAL A 78 5.26 -1.79 9.51
C VAL A 78 4.48 -3.10 9.63
N VAL A 79 4.10 -3.70 8.52
CA VAL A 79 3.42 -5.01 8.51
C VAL A 79 4.30 -6.09 9.11
N ALA A 80 5.59 -6.13 8.77
CA ALA A 80 6.55 -7.07 9.34
C ALA A 80 6.70 -6.92 10.86
N LEU A 81 6.72 -5.69 11.36
CA LEU A 81 6.72 -5.41 12.81
C LEU A 81 5.47 -5.98 13.50
N MET A 82 4.30 -5.76 12.91
CA MET A 82 3.04 -6.29 13.46
C MET A 82 2.98 -7.81 13.38
N LEU A 83 3.44 -8.41 12.29
CA LEU A 83 3.49 -9.86 12.09
C LEU A 83 4.50 -10.51 13.03
N SER A 84 5.70 -9.94 13.21
CA SER A 84 6.69 -10.44 14.18
C SER A 84 6.12 -10.53 15.57
N GLY A 85 5.42 -9.48 16.04
CA GLY A 85 4.72 -9.51 17.34
C GLY A 85 3.66 -10.61 17.42
N THR A 86 2.96 -10.89 16.33
CA THR A 86 1.94 -11.96 16.26
C THR A 86 2.58 -13.34 16.25
N ILE A 87 3.64 -13.55 15.45
CA ILE A 87 4.41 -14.80 15.38
C ILE A 87 5.03 -15.11 16.74
N ALA A 88 5.67 -14.13 17.38
CA ALA A 88 6.21 -14.27 18.74
C ALA A 88 5.13 -14.67 19.74
N SER A 89 3.92 -14.12 19.64
CA SER A 89 2.78 -14.48 20.46
C SER A 89 2.42 -15.97 20.35
N PHE A 90 2.26 -16.45 19.10
CA PHE A 90 1.93 -17.85 18.84
C PHE A 90 3.05 -18.79 19.32
N THR A 91 4.31 -18.39 19.14
CA THR A 91 5.46 -19.16 19.62
C THR A 91 5.47 -19.28 21.13
N VAL A 92 5.36 -18.14 21.85
CA VAL A 92 5.34 -18.09 23.31
C VAL A 92 4.20 -18.94 23.90
N GLU A 93 3.02 -18.82 23.33
CA GLU A 93 1.84 -19.57 23.79
C GLU A 93 1.97 -21.07 23.50
N GLY A 94 2.58 -21.45 22.36
CA GLY A 94 2.89 -22.84 22.05
C GLY A 94 3.85 -23.51 23.05
N PHE A 95 4.71 -22.71 23.71
CA PHE A 95 5.60 -23.17 24.77
C PHE A 95 4.99 -23.08 26.19
N ALA A 96 3.75 -22.67 26.34
CA ALA A 96 3.14 -22.45 27.67
C ALA A 96 3.12 -23.72 28.50
N ALA A 97 2.79 -24.87 27.91
CA ALA A 97 2.78 -26.17 28.62
C ALA A 97 4.18 -26.59 29.07
N ALA A 98 5.17 -26.51 28.15
CA ALA A 98 6.56 -26.84 28.48
C ALA A 98 7.15 -25.89 29.53
N SER A 99 6.83 -24.58 29.45
CA SER A 99 7.28 -23.61 30.46
C SER A 99 6.72 -23.89 31.83
N ARG A 100 5.47 -24.39 31.93
CA ARG A 100 4.84 -24.80 33.18
C ARG A 100 5.57 -26.01 33.77
N SER A 101 5.84 -27.05 32.96
CA SER A 101 6.60 -28.23 33.42
C SER A 101 8.00 -27.85 33.90
N LEU A 102 8.72 -26.98 33.19
CA LEU A 102 10.04 -26.50 33.62
C LEU A 102 9.98 -25.70 34.93
N ARG A 103 8.91 -24.97 35.16
CA ARG A 103 8.69 -24.23 36.39
C ARG A 103 8.42 -25.19 37.58
N LEU A 104 7.65 -26.24 37.35
CA LEU A 104 7.44 -27.29 38.35
C LEU A 104 8.76 -27.99 38.73
N LEU A 105 9.69 -28.12 37.79
CA LEU A 105 11.04 -28.64 38.02
C LEU A 105 12.02 -27.60 38.62
N GLY A 106 11.52 -26.46 39.12
CA GLY A 106 12.31 -25.44 39.80
C GLY A 106 13.03 -24.43 38.90
N ALA A 107 12.78 -24.40 37.56
CA ALA A 107 13.40 -23.42 36.69
C ALA A 107 12.93 -21.99 37.02
N SER A 108 13.88 -21.05 37.18
CA SER A 108 13.55 -19.65 37.43
C SER A 108 12.88 -18.98 36.24
N ARG A 109 12.08 -17.93 36.46
CA ARG A 109 11.39 -17.15 35.41
C ARG A 109 12.36 -16.59 34.36
N ARG A 110 13.57 -16.18 34.79
CA ARG A 110 14.61 -15.71 33.88
C ARG A 110 15.16 -16.84 33.01
N ARG A 111 15.42 -18.01 33.59
CA ARG A 111 15.92 -19.19 32.86
C ARG A 111 14.93 -19.69 31.81
N VAL A 112 13.64 -19.72 32.10
CA VAL A 112 12.61 -20.09 31.11
C VAL A 112 12.58 -19.13 29.94
N ARG A 113 12.63 -17.81 30.17
CA ARG A 113 12.66 -16.79 29.12
C ARG A 113 13.95 -16.84 28.29
N ALA A 114 15.08 -16.91 28.96
CA ALA A 114 16.38 -17.05 28.28
C ALA A 114 16.43 -18.33 27.45
N GLY A 115 15.88 -19.43 27.97
CA GLY A 115 15.78 -20.71 27.26
C GLY A 115 14.90 -20.63 26.01
N LEU A 116 13.81 -19.86 26.04
CA LEU A 116 12.92 -19.65 24.90
C LEU A 116 13.65 -18.85 23.81
N VAL A 117 14.29 -17.75 24.14
CA VAL A 117 15.07 -16.94 23.18
C VAL A 117 16.25 -17.77 22.64
N ALA A 118 17.01 -18.44 23.53
CA ALA A 118 18.12 -19.30 23.13
C ALA A 118 17.70 -20.50 22.29
N GLY A 119 16.44 -20.93 22.37
CA GLY A 119 15.88 -21.99 21.53
C GLY A 119 15.52 -21.51 20.12
N VAL A 120 15.22 -20.22 19.94
CA VAL A 120 14.87 -19.65 18.62
C VAL A 120 16.11 -19.16 17.89
N LEU A 121 17.11 -18.60 18.57
CA LEU A 121 18.31 -18.04 17.98
C LEU A 121 19.10 -18.98 17.04
N PRO A 122 19.37 -20.27 17.38
CA PRO A 122 20.09 -21.16 16.47
C PRO A 122 19.36 -21.44 15.15
N ALA A 123 18.04 -21.32 15.21
CA ALA A 123 17.19 -21.48 14.05
C ALA A 123 17.22 -20.21 13.16
N ALA A 124 17.68 -19.08 13.66
CA ALA A 124 17.75 -17.84 12.91
C ALA A 124 18.79 -17.90 11.77
N ALA A 125 19.91 -18.63 11.94
CA ALA A 125 20.93 -18.75 10.90
C ALA A 125 20.41 -19.42 9.60
N PRO A 126 19.74 -20.60 9.61
CA PRO A 126 19.15 -21.17 8.42
C PRO A 126 18.03 -20.31 7.84
N ALA A 127 17.31 -19.52 8.67
CA ALA A 127 16.33 -18.57 8.18
C ALA A 127 16.96 -17.41 7.39
N LEU A 128 18.14 -16.95 7.80
CA LEU A 128 18.91 -15.96 7.02
C LEU A 128 19.32 -16.52 5.66
N VAL A 129 19.89 -17.72 5.63
CA VAL A 129 20.27 -18.36 4.35
C VAL A 129 19.08 -18.47 3.43
N ALA A 130 17.94 -18.92 3.93
CA ALA A 130 16.71 -19.00 3.15
C ALA A 130 16.20 -17.61 2.70
N ALA A 131 16.28 -16.59 3.57
CA ALA A 131 15.89 -15.22 3.22
C ALA A 131 16.78 -14.65 2.10
N VAL A 132 18.10 -14.82 2.20
CA VAL A 132 19.07 -14.38 1.17
C VAL A 132 18.84 -15.11 -0.15
N ALA A 133 18.56 -16.42 -0.11
CA ALA A 133 18.28 -17.21 -1.30
C ALA A 133 16.95 -16.83 -1.99
N LEU A 134 15.93 -16.44 -1.22
CA LEU A 134 14.61 -16.07 -1.73
C LEU A 134 14.49 -14.58 -2.12
N ALA A 135 15.31 -13.69 -1.55
CA ALA A 135 15.25 -12.26 -1.81
C ALA A 135 15.38 -11.89 -3.30
N PRO A 136 16.26 -12.51 -4.11
CA PRO A 136 16.33 -12.26 -5.56
C PRO A 136 15.03 -12.61 -6.29
N LEU A 137 14.36 -13.69 -5.90
CA LEU A 137 13.08 -14.08 -6.47
C LEU A 137 12.00 -13.02 -6.19
N VAL A 138 11.93 -12.52 -4.95
CA VAL A 138 11.01 -11.43 -4.58
C VAL A 138 11.33 -10.16 -5.37
N SER A 139 12.60 -9.81 -5.50
CA SER A 139 13.06 -8.65 -6.30
C SER A 139 12.69 -8.83 -7.78
N ALA A 140 12.83 -10.04 -8.34
CA ALA A 140 12.46 -10.34 -9.73
C ALA A 140 10.96 -10.24 -9.97
N VAL A 141 10.14 -10.79 -9.07
CA VAL A 141 8.67 -10.67 -9.13
C VAL A 141 8.24 -9.22 -9.00
N PHE A 142 8.81 -8.48 -8.07
CA PHE A 142 8.51 -7.06 -7.88
C PHE A 142 8.88 -6.25 -9.13
N ARG A 143 10.06 -6.47 -9.69
CA ARG A 143 10.49 -5.85 -10.95
C ARG A 143 9.53 -6.19 -12.10
N MET A 144 9.13 -7.45 -12.23
CA MET A 144 8.18 -7.87 -13.26
C MET A 144 6.85 -7.10 -13.14
N ILE A 145 6.32 -6.95 -11.93
CA ILE A 145 5.10 -6.18 -11.68
C ILE A 145 5.28 -4.71 -12.10
N LEU A 146 6.42 -4.10 -11.74
CA LEU A 146 6.74 -2.71 -12.09
C LEU A 146 6.84 -2.54 -13.62
N THR A 147 7.51 -3.46 -14.31
CA THR A 147 7.66 -3.44 -15.78
C THR A 147 6.31 -3.57 -16.48
N VAL A 148 5.45 -4.50 -16.03
CA VAL A 148 4.08 -4.64 -16.56
C VAL A 148 3.25 -3.39 -16.25
N GLY A 149 3.52 -2.70 -15.14
CA GLY A 149 2.94 -1.40 -14.79
C GLY A 149 3.45 -0.21 -15.59
N GLY A 150 4.29 -0.45 -16.60
CA GLY A 150 4.80 0.61 -17.50
C GLY A 150 6.01 1.38 -16.96
N LEU A 151 6.57 0.97 -15.79
CA LEU A 151 7.77 1.58 -15.26
C LEU A 151 9.03 1.00 -15.94
N ASP A 152 9.93 1.86 -16.39
CA ASP A 152 11.20 1.39 -16.96
C ASP A 152 12.12 0.88 -15.85
N THR A 153 12.36 -0.42 -15.87
CA THR A 153 13.20 -1.13 -14.89
C THR A 153 14.50 -1.68 -15.47
N ARG A 154 14.90 -1.22 -16.68
CA ARG A 154 16.08 -1.76 -17.39
C ARG A 154 17.37 -1.58 -16.60
N ASP A 155 17.48 -0.48 -15.86
CA ASP A 155 18.65 -0.20 -15.02
C ASP A 155 18.67 -0.99 -13.69
N LEU A 156 17.60 -1.69 -13.37
CA LEU A 156 17.51 -2.50 -12.16
C LEU A 156 17.98 -3.93 -12.48
N THR A 157 19.24 -4.20 -12.26
CA THR A 157 19.75 -5.58 -12.33
C THR A 157 19.15 -6.41 -11.20
N VAL A 158 18.73 -7.66 -11.50
CA VAL A 158 18.30 -8.63 -10.49
C VAL A 158 19.55 -9.34 -9.97
N SER A 159 20.32 -8.64 -9.16
CA SER A 159 21.41 -9.24 -8.41
C SER A 159 21.04 -9.35 -6.92
N PRO A 160 21.53 -10.36 -6.20
CA PRO A 160 21.32 -10.41 -4.77
C PRO A 160 22.01 -9.23 -4.10
N GLU A 161 21.27 -8.58 -3.18
CA GLU A 161 21.81 -7.57 -2.27
C GLU A 161 21.93 -8.18 -0.86
N PRO A 162 22.95 -9.00 -0.61
CA PRO A 162 23.04 -9.76 0.63
C PRO A 162 23.15 -8.86 1.86
N ALA A 163 23.79 -7.70 1.74
CA ALA A 163 23.93 -6.74 2.83
C ALA A 163 22.59 -6.14 3.24
N ALA A 164 21.77 -5.70 2.27
CA ALA A 164 20.42 -5.16 2.51
C ALA A 164 19.51 -6.24 3.12
N THR A 165 19.58 -7.46 2.59
CA THR A 165 18.79 -8.61 3.09
C THR A 165 19.22 -9.00 4.50
N ALA A 166 20.53 -9.07 4.77
CA ALA A 166 21.05 -9.38 6.09
C ALA A 166 20.69 -8.29 7.12
N GLY A 167 20.75 -7.02 6.73
CA GLY A 167 20.34 -5.89 7.56
C GLY A 167 18.85 -5.93 7.92
N ALA A 168 17.99 -6.12 6.93
CA ALA A 168 16.54 -6.26 7.14
C ALA A 168 16.23 -7.47 8.04
N TRP A 169 16.87 -8.60 7.79
CA TRP A 169 16.70 -9.81 8.58
C TRP A 169 17.21 -9.64 10.01
N ALA A 170 18.38 -9.01 10.22
CA ALA A 170 18.90 -8.73 11.55
C ALA A 170 17.94 -7.85 12.36
N ALA A 171 17.38 -6.81 11.73
CA ALA A 171 16.35 -5.98 12.36
C ALA A 171 15.10 -6.79 12.77
N LEU A 172 14.63 -7.69 11.89
CA LEU A 172 13.50 -8.58 12.19
C LEU A 172 13.82 -9.53 13.35
N VAL A 173 15.01 -10.12 13.40
CA VAL A 173 15.42 -10.99 14.50
C VAL A 173 15.49 -10.24 15.82
N VAL A 174 16.03 -9.02 15.82
CA VAL A 174 16.06 -8.17 17.02
C VAL A 174 14.64 -7.89 17.50
N LEU A 175 13.74 -7.50 16.59
CA LEU A 175 12.33 -7.25 16.91
C LEU A 175 11.63 -8.50 17.44
N ASP A 176 11.88 -9.65 16.84
CA ASP A 176 11.32 -10.92 17.26
C ASP A 176 11.82 -11.35 18.65
N VAL A 177 13.12 -11.25 18.89
CA VAL A 177 13.73 -11.51 20.21
C VAL A 177 13.14 -10.58 21.28
N LEU A 178 13.00 -9.29 20.97
CA LEU A 178 12.34 -8.33 21.88
C LEU A 178 10.88 -8.71 22.14
N ALA A 179 10.14 -9.09 21.10
CA ALA A 179 8.75 -9.53 21.22
C ALA A 179 8.63 -10.81 22.04
N LEU A 180 9.47 -11.81 21.78
CA LEU A 180 9.55 -13.06 22.56
C LEU A 180 9.90 -12.81 24.04
N TRP A 181 10.91 -11.96 24.26
CA TRP A 181 11.32 -11.59 25.62
C TRP A 181 10.22 -10.85 26.37
N TRP A 182 9.53 -9.92 25.70
CA TRP A 182 8.42 -9.17 26.29
C TRP A 182 7.22 -10.07 26.58
N ARG A 183 6.79 -10.86 25.60
CA ARG A 183 5.66 -11.80 25.72
C ARG A 183 5.96 -12.93 26.71
N GLY A 184 7.18 -13.42 26.76
CA GLY A 184 7.64 -14.44 27.71
C GLY A 184 7.51 -14.02 29.18
N ARG A 185 7.32 -12.72 29.47
CA ARG A 185 6.99 -12.23 30.83
C ARG A 185 5.64 -12.76 31.31
N GLY A 186 4.68 -12.93 30.42
CA GLY A 186 3.36 -13.49 30.73
C GLY A 186 3.40 -14.97 31.12
N LEU A 187 4.22 -15.78 30.45
CA LEU A 187 4.42 -17.21 30.80
C LEU A 187 5.02 -17.39 32.19
N ALA A 188 5.90 -16.51 32.60
CA ALA A 188 6.57 -16.57 33.88
C ALA A 188 5.66 -16.22 35.08
N GLY A 189 4.46 -15.68 34.84
CA GLY A 189 3.48 -15.32 35.87
C GLY A 189 2.43 -16.40 36.16
N ILE A 190 2.47 -17.53 35.43
CA ILE A 190 1.61 -18.68 35.72
C ILE A 190 2.22 -19.41 36.93
N ASP A 191 1.69 -19.16 38.10
CA ASP A 191 2.12 -19.87 39.33
C ASP A 191 1.76 -21.36 39.19
N ALA A 192 2.78 -22.20 39.35
CA ALA A 192 2.65 -23.66 39.28
C ALA A 192 1.75 -24.22 40.41
N ASP A 193 1.57 -23.44 41.46
CA ASP A 193 0.97 -23.85 42.74
C ASP A 193 -0.44 -23.29 43.00
N ALA A 194 -1.25 -23.00 42.00
CA ALA A 194 -2.61 -22.55 42.27
C ALA A 194 -3.63 -23.70 42.33
N PRO A 195 -3.84 -24.37 43.48
CA PRO A 195 -5.11 -24.93 43.79
C PRO A 195 -5.97 -23.86 44.47
N ALA A 196 -7.16 -23.63 43.91
CA ALA A 196 -8.24 -22.81 44.46
C ALA A 196 -8.02 -21.29 44.69
N PRO A 197 -9.08 -20.51 44.82
CA PRO A 197 -9.02 -19.02 44.78
C PRO A 197 -8.27 -18.48 45.99
N ARG A 198 -7.07 -17.98 45.77
CA ARG A 198 -6.28 -17.28 46.79
C ARG A 198 -6.77 -15.85 46.97
N PRO A 199 -6.64 -15.30 48.20
CA PRO A 199 -6.92 -13.90 48.50
C PRO A 199 -6.05 -12.95 47.65
N ALA A 200 -6.52 -11.73 47.50
CA ALA A 200 -5.99 -10.71 46.59
C ALA A 200 -4.44 -10.61 46.57
N PRO A 201 -3.80 -10.57 45.40
CA PRO A 201 -2.35 -10.54 45.32
C PRO A 201 -1.78 -9.25 45.91
N ALA A 202 -0.60 -9.38 46.56
CA ALA A 202 0.11 -8.26 47.15
C ALA A 202 0.28 -7.07 46.16
N PRO A 203 0.23 -5.81 46.62
CA PRO A 203 0.14 -4.61 45.76
C PRO A 203 1.26 -4.48 44.71
N ARG A 204 2.47 -4.99 45.00
CA ARG A 204 3.61 -5.00 44.06
C ARG A 204 3.41 -5.90 42.82
N THR A 205 2.68 -7.03 42.96
CA THR A 205 2.37 -7.93 41.85
C THR A 205 1.23 -7.38 40.97
N ALA A 206 0.32 -6.62 41.56
CA ALA A 206 -0.75 -5.94 40.85
C ALA A 206 -0.22 -4.83 39.92
N VAL A 207 0.75 -4.02 40.38
CA VAL A 207 1.40 -2.96 39.56
C VAL A 207 2.13 -3.57 38.35
N ARG A 208 2.85 -4.70 38.54
CA ARG A 208 3.58 -5.38 37.50
C ARG A 208 2.68 -6.09 36.47
N ARG A 209 1.53 -6.62 36.89
CA ARG A 209 0.49 -7.12 35.99
C ARG A 209 -0.16 -5.99 35.20
N ARG A 210 -0.37 -4.83 35.83
CA ARG A 210 -0.85 -3.62 35.17
C ARG A 210 0.12 -3.15 34.08
N ALA A 211 1.44 -3.08 34.36
CA ALA A 211 2.44 -2.67 33.35
C ALA A 211 2.45 -3.54 32.09
N CYS A 212 2.27 -4.86 32.19
CA CYS A 212 2.12 -5.73 31.02
C CYS A 212 0.76 -5.58 30.30
N ALA A 213 -0.27 -5.15 31.02
CA ALA A 213 -1.59 -4.89 30.46
C ALA A 213 -1.65 -3.57 29.66
N TRP A 214 -0.71 -2.64 29.90
CA TRP A 214 -0.69 -1.31 29.28
C TRP A 214 -0.12 -1.28 27.86
N GLY A 215 0.62 -2.29 27.42
CA GLY A 215 1.25 -2.27 26.09
C GLY A 215 0.24 -2.13 24.94
N ARG A 216 -0.92 -2.77 25.04
CA ARG A 216 -1.96 -2.71 24.03
C ARG A 216 -2.75 -1.38 24.05
N PRO A 217 -3.22 -0.87 25.23
CA PRO A 217 -3.80 0.46 25.31
C PRO A 217 -2.85 1.56 24.85
N LEU A 218 -1.54 1.47 25.19
CA LEU A 218 -0.54 2.44 24.74
C LEU A 218 -0.37 2.41 23.22
N ALA A 219 -0.31 1.23 22.61
CA ALA A 219 -0.27 1.12 21.15
C ALA A 219 -1.53 1.71 20.50
N GLY A 220 -2.70 1.45 21.08
CA GLY A 220 -3.96 2.04 20.64
C GLY A 220 -3.99 3.56 20.79
N ALA A 221 -3.52 4.09 21.92
CA ALA A 221 -3.43 5.53 22.16
C ALA A 221 -2.44 6.19 21.17
N ALA A 222 -1.29 5.56 20.91
CA ALA A 222 -0.33 6.02 19.91
C ALA A 222 -0.93 6.00 18.50
N GLY A 223 -1.59 4.91 18.10
CA GLY A 223 -2.31 4.83 16.83
C GLY A 223 -3.40 5.90 16.71
N GLY A 224 -4.19 6.11 17.77
CA GLY A 224 -5.20 7.16 17.82
C GLY A 224 -4.62 8.57 17.71
N ALA A 225 -3.50 8.85 18.39
CA ALA A 225 -2.82 10.14 18.31
C ALA A 225 -2.26 10.41 16.91
N VAL A 226 -1.64 9.41 16.29
CA VAL A 226 -1.15 9.50 14.90
C VAL A 226 -2.31 9.74 13.95
N LEU A 227 -3.41 9.00 14.10
CA LEU A 227 -4.61 9.16 13.26
C LEU A 227 -5.18 10.57 13.38
N VAL A 228 -5.36 11.08 14.60
CA VAL A 228 -5.86 12.46 14.84
C VAL A 228 -4.93 13.50 14.24
N ARG A 229 -3.61 13.30 14.34
CA ARG A 229 -2.62 14.19 13.73
C ARG A 229 -2.76 14.21 12.21
N LEU A 230 -2.81 13.03 11.58
CA LEU A 230 -2.94 12.92 10.12
C LEU A 230 -4.24 13.55 9.59
N LEU A 231 -5.36 13.33 10.29
CA LEU A 231 -6.66 13.91 9.93
C LEU A 231 -6.77 15.44 10.14
N ARG A 232 -5.92 16.02 10.98
CA ARG A 232 -5.90 17.48 11.23
C ARG A 232 -5.02 18.25 10.25
N GLU A 233 -4.03 17.61 9.67
CA GLU A 233 -3.14 18.26 8.72
C GLU A 233 -3.84 18.35 7.34
N PRO A 234 -3.82 19.53 6.69
CA PRO A 234 -4.42 19.66 5.36
C PRO A 234 -3.74 18.72 4.37
N MET A 235 -4.55 18.07 3.56
CA MET A 235 -4.09 17.15 2.53
C MET A 235 -3.48 17.95 1.39
N SER A 236 -2.25 17.65 1.00
CA SER A 236 -1.59 18.18 -0.19
C SER A 236 -1.31 17.05 -1.18
N VAL A 237 -1.15 17.38 -2.46
CA VAL A 237 -0.84 16.41 -3.53
C VAL A 237 0.40 15.58 -3.20
N ASN A 238 1.44 16.20 -2.66
CA ASN A 238 2.69 15.54 -2.27
C ASN A 238 2.50 14.51 -1.13
N ARG A 239 1.45 14.65 -0.33
CA ARG A 239 1.12 13.76 0.80
C ARG A 239 0.04 12.74 0.45
N ALA A 240 -0.64 12.89 -0.69
CA ALA A 240 -1.77 12.06 -1.09
C ALA A 240 -1.48 10.55 -1.11
N ASN A 241 -0.24 10.15 -1.32
CA ASN A 241 0.16 8.74 -1.31
C ASN A 241 0.47 8.21 0.10
N ALA A 242 1.05 9.01 0.97
CA ALA A 242 1.56 8.56 2.27
C ALA A 242 0.51 8.67 3.39
N VAL A 243 -0.28 9.75 3.41
CA VAL A 243 -1.25 10.02 4.48
C VAL A 243 -2.38 8.99 4.53
N PRO A 244 -3.05 8.61 3.42
CA PRO A 244 -4.11 7.62 3.46
C PRO A 244 -3.64 6.23 3.93
N LEU A 245 -2.43 5.81 3.54
CA LEU A 245 -1.86 4.55 4.02
C LEU A 245 -1.47 4.63 5.49
N GLY A 246 -0.91 5.77 5.91
CA GLY A 246 -0.57 6.04 7.31
C GLY A 246 -1.81 6.05 8.21
N SER A 247 -2.88 6.71 7.80
CA SER A 247 -4.14 6.78 8.55
C SER A 247 -4.83 5.40 8.62
N ALA A 248 -4.83 4.63 7.53
CA ALA A 248 -5.33 3.27 7.52
C ALA A 248 -4.59 2.37 8.52
N LEU A 249 -3.25 2.39 8.52
CA LEU A 249 -2.44 1.61 9.45
C LEU A 249 -2.64 2.07 10.91
N ALA A 250 -2.70 3.37 11.16
CA ALA A 250 -2.97 3.92 12.49
C ALA A 250 -4.36 3.48 13.01
N ALA A 251 -5.38 3.49 12.14
CA ALA A 251 -6.71 3.00 12.45
C ALA A 251 -6.73 1.50 12.74
N VAL A 252 -6.01 0.66 11.98
CA VAL A 252 -5.85 -0.77 12.27
C VAL A 252 -5.26 -0.99 13.66
N VAL A 253 -4.21 -0.25 14.03
CA VAL A 253 -3.57 -0.37 15.37
C VAL A 253 -4.54 0.02 16.47
N LEU A 254 -5.27 1.13 16.31
CA LEU A 254 -6.28 1.59 17.26
C LEU A 254 -7.39 0.55 17.43
N LEU A 255 -7.99 0.10 16.33
CA LEU A 255 -9.10 -0.85 16.34
C LEU A 255 -8.66 -2.23 16.83
N TRP A 256 -7.43 -2.67 16.54
CA TRP A 256 -6.86 -3.87 17.13
C TRP A 256 -6.73 -3.74 18.65
N ALA A 257 -6.32 -2.57 19.15
CA ALA A 257 -6.24 -2.36 20.60
C ALA A 257 -7.62 -2.46 21.25
N LEU A 258 -8.69 -2.05 20.57
CA LEU A 258 -10.08 -2.11 21.02
C LEU A 258 -10.75 -3.47 20.77
N SER A 259 -10.22 -4.30 19.88
CA SER A 259 -10.84 -5.57 19.46
C SER A 259 -11.13 -6.57 20.60
N PRO A 260 -10.41 -6.61 21.76
CA PRO A 260 -10.82 -7.47 22.89
C PRO A 260 -12.15 -7.07 23.52
N LEU A 261 -12.53 -5.79 23.43
CA LEU A 261 -13.84 -5.34 23.89
C LEU A 261 -14.92 -5.85 22.94
N LEU A 262 -14.68 -5.78 21.63
CA LEU A 262 -15.57 -6.32 20.61
C LEU A 262 -15.75 -7.84 20.78
N VAL A 263 -14.66 -8.60 20.95
CA VAL A 263 -14.71 -10.06 21.17
C VAL A 263 -15.48 -10.40 22.45
N ARG A 264 -15.34 -9.60 23.52
CA ARG A 264 -16.11 -9.79 24.76
C ARG A 264 -17.60 -9.52 24.54
N ALA A 265 -17.95 -8.44 23.88
CA ALA A 265 -19.33 -8.08 23.60
C ALA A 265 -20.02 -9.16 22.73
N VAL A 266 -19.38 -9.56 21.64
CA VAL A 266 -19.88 -10.64 20.77
C VAL A 266 -19.95 -11.95 21.53
N GLY A 267 -18.92 -12.30 22.32
CA GLY A 267 -18.92 -13.50 23.16
C GLY A 267 -20.05 -13.52 24.20
N ALA A 268 -20.38 -12.37 24.79
CA ALA A 268 -21.50 -12.25 25.73
C ALA A 268 -22.86 -12.41 25.01
N LEU A 269 -22.99 -11.84 23.80
CA LEU A 269 -24.19 -11.97 23.00
C LEU A 269 -24.41 -13.42 22.54
N VAL A 270 -23.37 -14.05 22.00
CA VAL A 270 -23.41 -15.43 21.50
C VAL A 270 -23.73 -16.43 22.61
N LYS A 271 -23.31 -16.21 23.86
CA LYS A 271 -23.65 -17.06 25.02
C LYS A 271 -25.16 -17.22 25.23
N ARG A 272 -25.98 -16.27 24.74
CA ARG A 272 -27.43 -16.31 24.84
C ARG A 272 -28.09 -17.30 23.86
N ALA A 273 -27.32 -17.79 22.86
CA ALA A 273 -27.82 -18.66 21.80
C ALA A 273 -27.74 -20.17 22.15
N GLY A 274 -28.13 -20.54 23.35
CA GLY A 274 -28.19 -21.94 23.80
C GLY A 274 -26.83 -22.58 24.08
N ALA A 275 -26.79 -23.92 24.16
CA ALA A 275 -25.60 -24.68 24.60
C ALA A 275 -24.38 -24.47 23.64
N ILE A 276 -24.60 -24.44 22.33
CA ILE A 276 -23.55 -24.19 21.34
C ILE A 276 -23.02 -22.75 21.52
N GLY A 277 -23.92 -21.80 21.71
CA GLY A 277 -23.57 -20.40 21.93
C GLY A 277 -22.79 -20.21 23.25
N LEU A 278 -23.18 -20.89 24.31
CA LEU A 278 -22.45 -20.87 25.59
C LEU A 278 -21.02 -21.39 25.43
N ALA A 279 -20.84 -22.51 24.70
CA ALA A 279 -19.54 -23.09 24.42
C ALA A 279 -18.70 -22.13 23.55
N THR A 280 -19.25 -21.59 22.45
CA THR A 280 -18.61 -20.62 21.57
C THR A 280 -18.14 -19.38 22.34
N GLY A 281 -19.04 -18.74 23.10
CA GLY A 281 -18.73 -17.56 23.90
C GLY A 281 -17.70 -17.82 25.00
N GLY A 282 -17.71 -19.02 25.58
CA GLY A 282 -16.69 -19.45 26.53
C GLY A 282 -15.30 -19.58 25.91
N LEU A 283 -15.22 -20.22 24.74
CA LEU A 283 -13.99 -20.38 23.95
C LEU A 283 -13.43 -19.01 23.49
N LEU A 284 -14.30 -18.10 23.02
CA LEU A 284 -13.93 -16.75 22.59
C LEU A 284 -13.29 -15.94 23.72
N VAL A 285 -13.91 -15.93 24.90
CA VAL A 285 -13.40 -15.18 26.06
C VAL A 285 -12.08 -15.77 26.55
N ALA A 286 -11.96 -17.10 26.56
CA ALA A 286 -10.74 -17.82 26.99
C ALA A 286 -9.56 -17.54 26.05
N HIS A 287 -9.81 -17.49 24.72
CA HIS A 287 -8.76 -17.32 23.70
C HIS A 287 -8.80 -15.95 22.99
N ARG A 288 -9.43 -14.95 23.62
CA ARG A 288 -9.62 -13.60 23.04
C ARG A 288 -8.35 -12.99 22.44
N GLY A 289 -7.19 -13.21 23.07
CA GLY A 289 -5.90 -12.68 22.58
C GLY A 289 -5.54 -13.21 21.21
N ARG A 290 -5.71 -14.52 20.98
CA ARG A 290 -5.43 -15.17 19.69
C ARG A 290 -6.44 -14.82 18.62
N VAL A 291 -7.72 -14.79 18.97
CA VAL A 291 -8.79 -14.35 18.07
C VAL A 291 -8.50 -12.94 17.55
N CYS A 292 -8.14 -12.00 18.45
CA CYS A 292 -7.79 -10.65 18.07
C CYS A 292 -6.49 -10.57 17.24
N SER A 293 -5.51 -11.43 17.48
CA SER A 293 -4.27 -11.46 16.70
C SER A 293 -4.51 -12.02 15.30
N LEU A 294 -5.35 -13.04 15.15
CA LEU A 294 -5.76 -13.56 13.84
C LEU A 294 -6.57 -12.53 13.06
N ALA A 295 -7.52 -11.88 13.72
CA ALA A 295 -8.32 -10.83 13.10
C ALA A 295 -7.45 -9.65 12.64
N LEU A 296 -6.42 -9.26 13.41
CA LEU A 296 -5.45 -8.24 12.98
C LEU A 296 -4.75 -8.61 11.68
N VAL A 297 -4.25 -9.85 11.60
CA VAL A 297 -3.51 -10.32 10.41
C VAL A 297 -4.39 -10.27 9.16
N GLY A 298 -5.64 -10.76 9.26
CA GLY A 298 -6.59 -10.70 8.14
C GLY A 298 -7.04 -9.28 7.80
N SER A 299 -7.26 -8.43 8.81
CA SER A 299 -7.66 -7.03 8.58
C SER A 299 -6.56 -6.20 7.93
N LEU A 300 -5.28 -6.45 8.24
CA LEU A 300 -4.15 -5.79 7.59
C LEU A 300 -4.16 -5.99 6.06
N LEU A 301 -4.35 -7.23 5.61
CA LEU A 301 -4.37 -7.55 4.18
C LEU A 301 -5.52 -6.81 3.48
N THR A 302 -6.73 -6.88 4.05
CA THR A 302 -7.91 -6.22 3.49
C THR A 302 -7.77 -4.70 3.48
N THR A 303 -7.31 -4.11 4.60
CA THR A 303 -7.14 -2.66 4.72
C THR A 303 -6.11 -2.14 3.72
N LEU A 304 -4.93 -2.79 3.64
CA LEU A 304 -3.88 -2.40 2.69
C LEU A 304 -4.36 -2.53 1.24
N GLY A 305 -4.99 -3.65 0.89
CA GLY A 305 -5.52 -3.86 -0.46
C GLY A 305 -6.56 -2.81 -0.85
N THR A 306 -7.52 -2.54 0.04
CA THR A 306 -8.57 -1.55 -0.20
C THR A 306 -8.02 -0.13 -0.28
N THR A 307 -7.11 0.26 0.62
CA THR A 307 -6.50 1.59 0.61
C THR A 307 -5.63 1.81 -0.64
N SER A 308 -4.85 0.79 -1.04
CA SER A 308 -4.08 0.85 -2.29
C SER A 308 -4.98 1.00 -3.52
N TYR A 309 -6.11 0.29 -3.54
CA TYR A 309 -7.10 0.45 -4.60
C TYR A 309 -7.72 1.84 -4.61
N LEU A 310 -8.13 2.38 -3.45
CA LEU A 310 -8.70 3.73 -3.35
C LEU A 310 -7.71 4.80 -3.82
N LEU A 311 -6.43 4.63 -3.49
CA LEU A 311 -5.37 5.50 -3.98
C LEU A 311 -5.27 5.49 -5.51
N ALA A 312 -5.22 4.29 -6.10
CA ALA A 312 -5.20 4.13 -7.54
C ALA A 312 -6.50 4.64 -8.19
N ALA A 313 -7.66 4.44 -7.54
CA ALA A 313 -8.94 4.96 -8.00
C ALA A 313 -8.99 6.49 -7.95
N ALA A 314 -8.47 7.13 -6.90
CA ALA A 314 -8.41 8.59 -6.80
C ALA A 314 -7.56 9.19 -7.94
N SER A 315 -6.37 8.62 -8.19
CA SER A 315 -5.52 9.06 -9.30
C SER A 315 -6.24 8.97 -10.65
N SER A 316 -6.92 7.84 -10.92
CA SER A 316 -7.66 7.68 -12.17
C SER A 316 -8.87 8.59 -12.28
N THR A 317 -9.52 8.89 -11.16
CA THR A 317 -10.65 9.83 -11.13
C THR A 317 -10.20 11.24 -11.53
N VAL A 318 -9.03 11.68 -11.07
CA VAL A 318 -8.46 12.98 -11.47
C VAL A 318 -8.21 13.02 -12.99
N VAL A 319 -7.57 11.98 -13.54
CA VAL A 319 -7.29 11.91 -15.00
C VAL A 319 -8.58 11.91 -15.81
N GLN A 320 -9.61 11.18 -15.39
CA GLN A 320 -10.91 11.14 -16.05
C GLN A 320 -11.63 12.50 -15.96
N TRP A 321 -11.58 13.14 -14.81
CA TRP A 321 -12.18 14.45 -14.60
C TRP A 321 -11.48 15.51 -15.46
N GLU A 322 -10.14 15.49 -15.49
CA GLU A 322 -9.33 16.34 -16.33
C GLU A 322 -9.73 16.21 -17.80
N ALA A 323 -9.73 14.98 -18.32
CA ALA A 323 -10.08 14.71 -19.71
C ALA A 323 -11.52 15.11 -20.07
N ALA A 324 -12.46 15.00 -19.12
CA ALA A 324 -13.89 15.25 -19.37
C ALA A 324 -14.32 16.71 -19.23
N ARG A 325 -13.64 17.49 -18.37
CA ARG A 325 -14.14 18.80 -17.91
C ARG A 325 -13.24 19.98 -18.16
N THR A 326 -11.95 19.75 -18.42
CA THR A 326 -11.01 20.88 -18.60
C THR A 326 -10.93 21.39 -20.03
N LEU A 327 -11.30 20.56 -21.00
CA LEU A 327 -11.33 20.91 -22.42
C LEU A 327 -12.68 20.59 -23.06
N ARG A 328 -13.22 21.54 -23.82
CA ARG A 328 -14.42 21.39 -24.66
C ARG A 328 -14.00 20.93 -26.06
N ALA A 329 -13.50 19.70 -26.19
CA ALA A 329 -13.13 19.17 -27.48
C ALA A 329 -14.27 18.32 -28.07
N SER A 330 -14.57 18.49 -29.37
CA SER A 330 -15.51 17.67 -30.12
C SER A 330 -14.90 16.33 -30.53
N ALA A 331 -13.58 16.31 -30.74
CA ALA A 331 -12.84 15.13 -31.17
C ALA A 331 -11.40 15.15 -30.69
N TRP A 332 -10.84 13.95 -30.56
CA TRP A 332 -9.46 13.70 -30.18
C TRP A 332 -8.80 12.74 -31.16
N THR A 333 -7.52 12.88 -31.39
CA THR A 333 -6.75 11.88 -32.12
C THR A 333 -5.38 11.65 -31.51
N ALA A 334 -4.90 10.40 -31.58
CA ALA A 334 -3.52 10.00 -31.36
C ALA A 334 -2.85 9.56 -32.68
N SER A 335 -3.54 9.68 -33.80
CA SER A 335 -2.99 9.47 -35.14
C SER A 335 -2.33 10.74 -35.65
N PRO A 336 -1.26 10.64 -36.48
CA PRO A 336 -0.63 11.79 -37.06
C PRO A 336 -1.59 12.63 -37.92
N VAL A 337 -1.61 13.95 -37.70
CA VAL A 337 -2.35 14.92 -38.50
C VAL A 337 -1.34 15.78 -39.26
N PRO A 338 -1.37 15.87 -40.62
CA PRO A 338 -0.56 16.80 -41.37
C PRO A 338 -0.86 18.25 -40.95
N ARG A 339 0.16 19.08 -40.80
CA ARG A 339 -0.01 20.49 -40.37
C ARG A 339 -0.77 21.33 -41.37
N ASP A 340 -0.59 21.06 -42.67
CA ASP A 340 -1.33 21.70 -43.74
C ASP A 340 -2.83 21.36 -43.70
N GLU A 341 -3.17 20.14 -43.40
CA GLU A 341 -4.55 19.70 -43.21
C GLU A 341 -5.19 20.35 -41.97
N ALA A 342 -4.45 20.43 -40.85
CA ALA A 342 -4.91 21.13 -39.65
C ALA A 342 -5.15 22.64 -39.91
N ALA A 343 -4.25 23.28 -40.67
CA ALA A 343 -4.40 24.69 -41.09
C ALA A 343 -5.60 24.88 -42.05
N ALA A 344 -5.81 23.97 -43.00
CA ALA A 344 -6.95 24.01 -43.91
C ALA A 344 -8.29 23.84 -43.20
N ALA A 345 -8.35 23.03 -42.13
CA ALA A 345 -9.54 22.80 -41.34
C ALA A 345 -10.03 24.09 -40.65
N ALA A 346 -9.13 24.98 -40.26
CA ALA A 346 -9.48 26.29 -39.69
C ALA A 346 -10.32 27.15 -40.65
N GLY A 347 -10.04 27.09 -41.96
CA GLY A 347 -10.85 27.74 -43.00
C GLY A 347 -12.27 27.16 -43.12
N ALA A 348 -12.50 25.94 -42.67
CA ALA A 348 -13.80 25.29 -42.63
C ALA A 348 -14.54 25.48 -41.28
N GLY A 349 -14.03 26.33 -40.38
CA GLY A 349 -14.60 26.59 -39.05
C GLY A 349 -14.34 25.46 -38.04
N VAL A 350 -13.35 24.61 -38.29
CA VAL A 350 -12.91 23.54 -37.39
C VAL A 350 -11.58 23.97 -36.75
N LEU A 351 -11.59 24.21 -35.46
CA LEU A 351 -10.39 24.53 -34.69
C LEU A 351 -9.65 23.25 -34.32
N ILE A 352 -8.42 23.10 -34.78
CA ILE A 352 -7.56 21.97 -34.42
C ILE A 352 -6.35 22.52 -33.68
N SER A 353 -6.12 22.08 -32.45
CA SER A 353 -4.91 22.42 -31.70
C SER A 353 -4.01 21.21 -31.59
N PRO A 354 -2.72 21.34 -31.86
CA PRO A 354 -1.72 20.39 -31.41
C PRO A 354 -1.88 20.14 -29.89
N PHE A 355 -1.55 18.95 -29.48
CA PHE A 355 -1.53 18.57 -28.05
C PHE A 355 -0.32 17.66 -27.78
N ASP A 356 0.73 17.88 -28.57
CA ASP A 356 1.97 17.13 -28.45
C ASP A 356 2.78 17.59 -27.23
N ALA A 357 3.43 16.62 -26.58
CA ALA A 357 4.36 16.88 -25.50
C ALA A 357 5.78 16.54 -25.95
N ASP A 358 6.69 17.51 -25.79
CA ASP A 358 8.12 17.38 -26.11
C ASP A 358 8.92 17.44 -24.79
N SER A 359 9.74 16.42 -24.53
CA SER A 359 10.57 16.31 -23.34
C SER A 359 12.05 16.58 -23.59
N GLY A 360 12.38 17.18 -24.74
CA GLY A 360 13.75 17.45 -25.20
C GLY A 360 14.46 18.62 -24.50
N TRP A 361 13.95 19.13 -23.38
CA TRP A 361 14.42 20.35 -22.73
C TRP A 361 14.74 20.15 -21.24
N VAL A 362 15.79 20.86 -20.79
CA VAL A 362 16.21 20.92 -19.39
C VAL A 362 15.92 22.32 -18.86
N LEU A 363 15.13 22.40 -17.80
CA LEU A 363 14.92 23.61 -17.02
C LEU A 363 16.11 23.79 -16.07
N GLU A 364 16.77 24.96 -16.15
CA GLU A 364 17.85 25.34 -15.24
C GLU A 364 17.25 25.81 -13.91
N ALA A 365 16.91 24.84 -13.06
CA ALA A 365 16.45 25.04 -11.69
C ALA A 365 17.35 24.28 -10.73
N GLU A 366 17.32 24.58 -9.45
CA GLU A 366 18.01 23.77 -8.44
C GLU A 366 16.98 22.91 -7.65
N PRO A 367 16.92 21.60 -7.88
CA PRO A 367 17.70 20.78 -8.84
C PRO A 367 17.21 20.91 -10.29
N ALA A 368 18.12 20.76 -11.26
CA ALA A 368 17.76 20.75 -12.68
C ALA A 368 16.69 19.68 -12.96
N SER A 369 15.68 20.05 -13.73
CA SER A 369 14.55 19.19 -14.06
C SER A 369 14.31 19.15 -15.57
N THR A 370 13.73 18.04 -16.05
CA THR A 370 13.23 18.00 -17.43
C THR A 370 12.01 18.90 -17.57
N ALA A 371 12.05 19.83 -18.50
CA ALA A 371 10.88 20.59 -18.92
C ALA A 371 10.09 19.77 -19.94
N LEU A 372 8.83 19.53 -19.66
CA LEU A 372 7.88 19.03 -20.64
C LEU A 372 7.28 20.24 -21.34
N LEU A 373 7.49 20.36 -22.64
CA LEU A 373 6.85 21.39 -23.47
C LEU A 373 5.59 20.82 -24.08
N ARG A 374 4.47 21.53 -23.93
CA ARG A 374 3.22 21.20 -24.59
C ARG A 374 2.96 22.20 -25.69
N ARG A 375 3.03 21.74 -26.90
CA ARG A 375 2.77 22.58 -28.10
C ARG A 375 1.27 22.70 -28.31
N ILE A 376 0.77 23.92 -28.43
CA ILE A 376 -0.63 24.22 -28.71
C ILE A 376 -0.75 25.28 -29.79
N ASP A 377 -1.94 25.40 -30.35
CA ASP A 377 -2.39 26.64 -31.01
C ASP A 377 -3.12 27.48 -29.94
N PRO A 378 -2.59 28.63 -29.48
CA PRO A 378 -3.18 29.40 -28.38
C PRO A 378 -4.60 29.87 -28.66
N ALA A 379 -4.93 30.23 -29.92
CA ALA A 379 -6.24 30.70 -30.33
C ALA A 379 -7.27 29.56 -30.30
N ALA A 380 -6.92 28.41 -30.90
CA ALA A 380 -7.77 27.23 -30.89
C ALA A 380 -7.93 26.67 -29.45
N MET A 381 -6.85 26.59 -28.71
CA MET A 381 -6.86 26.07 -27.32
C MET A 381 -7.64 27.01 -26.38
N GLY A 382 -7.50 28.33 -26.54
CA GLY A 382 -8.26 29.30 -25.75
C GLY A 382 -9.78 29.15 -25.91
N ALA A 383 -10.24 28.75 -27.09
CA ALA A 383 -11.65 28.46 -27.35
C ALA A 383 -12.11 27.10 -26.73
N MET A 384 -11.17 26.16 -26.57
CA MET A 384 -11.46 24.82 -26.01
C MET A 384 -11.34 24.75 -24.50
N VAL A 385 -10.50 25.58 -23.89
CA VAL A 385 -10.28 25.57 -22.43
C VAL A 385 -11.52 26.08 -21.71
N VAL A 386 -11.97 25.34 -20.70
CA VAL A 386 -13.11 25.72 -19.87
C VAL A 386 -12.74 26.90 -18.98
N GLU A 387 -13.68 27.81 -18.77
CA GLU A 387 -13.52 28.95 -17.86
C GLU A 387 -13.05 28.52 -16.46
N GLY A 388 -12.07 29.26 -15.90
CA GLY A 388 -11.46 28.93 -14.59
C GLY A 388 -10.27 27.98 -14.66
N GLN A 389 -9.92 27.43 -15.83
CA GLN A 389 -8.71 26.62 -15.99
C GLN A 389 -7.44 27.47 -16.17
N VAL A 390 -7.58 28.71 -16.61
CA VAL A 390 -6.53 29.71 -16.56
C VAL A 390 -6.75 30.56 -15.31
N VAL A 391 -5.81 30.48 -14.38
CA VAL A 391 -5.90 31.13 -13.06
C VAL A 391 -5.48 32.60 -13.12
N ALA A 392 -4.47 32.90 -13.96
CA ALA A 392 -3.97 34.27 -14.18
C ALA A 392 -3.37 34.39 -15.58
N GLY A 393 -3.41 35.60 -16.14
CA GLY A 393 -2.97 35.85 -17.51
C GLY A 393 -3.93 35.35 -18.56
N SER A 394 -3.45 35.18 -19.81
CA SER A 394 -4.25 34.69 -20.94
C SER A 394 -3.45 33.72 -21.81
N LEU A 395 -4.08 32.64 -22.28
CA LEU A 395 -3.45 31.75 -23.29
C LEU A 395 -3.20 32.48 -24.63
N GLY A 396 -3.97 33.52 -24.95
CA GLY A 396 -3.74 34.33 -26.12
C GLY A 396 -2.43 35.11 -26.11
N ASP A 397 -1.82 35.31 -24.95
CA ASP A 397 -0.53 35.98 -24.80
C ASP A 397 0.67 35.00 -24.93
N VAL A 398 0.39 33.69 -25.06
CA VAL A 398 1.42 32.67 -25.30
C VAL A 398 1.90 32.75 -26.73
N THR A 399 3.03 33.41 -26.95
CA THR A 399 3.65 33.58 -28.26
C THR A 399 5.18 33.63 -28.14
N GLY A 400 5.90 33.08 -29.10
CA GLY A 400 7.37 33.07 -29.10
C GLY A 400 7.94 32.43 -27.84
N THR A 401 8.59 33.21 -27.00
CA THR A 401 9.18 32.77 -25.72
C THR A 401 8.24 32.98 -24.50
N ALA A 402 7.03 33.51 -24.74
CA ALA A 402 6.00 33.64 -23.71
C ALA A 402 5.27 32.31 -23.55
N VAL A 403 5.17 31.80 -22.31
CA VAL A 403 4.64 30.47 -21.99
C VAL A 403 3.57 30.51 -20.91
N ALA A 404 2.71 29.47 -20.89
CA ALA A 404 1.89 29.23 -19.72
C ALA A 404 2.51 28.11 -18.88
N ALA A 405 2.35 28.20 -17.55
CA ALA A 405 2.90 27.25 -16.59
C ALA A 405 1.89 26.94 -15.47
N ASP A 406 2.17 25.92 -14.65
CA ASP A 406 1.32 25.55 -13.52
C ASP A 406 1.34 26.61 -12.41
N ALA A 407 0.17 26.93 -11.89
CA ALA A 407 0.02 27.90 -10.79
C ALA A 407 0.65 27.44 -9.46
N ASP A 408 0.85 26.13 -9.25
CA ASP A 408 1.45 25.59 -8.02
C ASP A 408 2.99 25.68 -7.99
N GLY A 409 3.63 25.90 -9.12
CA GLY A 409 5.10 25.88 -9.23
C GLY A 409 5.72 27.15 -9.77
N HIS A 410 4.92 28.07 -10.34
CA HIS A 410 5.40 29.23 -11.06
C HIS A 410 4.62 30.50 -10.73
N GLU A 411 5.23 31.65 -10.98
CA GLU A 411 4.62 32.96 -10.81
C GLU A 411 4.50 33.69 -12.16
N LEU A 412 3.47 34.55 -12.28
CA LEU A 412 3.29 35.36 -13.48
C LEU A 412 4.47 36.34 -13.65
N GLY A 413 5.07 36.38 -14.85
CA GLY A 413 6.25 37.20 -15.13
C GLY A 413 7.58 36.51 -14.77
N GLU A 414 7.56 35.30 -14.21
CA GLU A 414 8.76 34.52 -13.92
C GLU A 414 9.56 34.27 -15.20
N ARG A 415 10.88 34.35 -15.10
CA ARG A 415 11.80 34.00 -16.19
C ARG A 415 12.39 32.63 -15.95
N LEU A 416 12.16 31.73 -16.90
CA LEU A 416 12.65 30.36 -16.91
C LEU A 416 13.76 30.25 -17.94
N LEU A 417 14.90 29.67 -17.56
CA LEU A 417 16.00 29.37 -18.45
C LEU A 417 15.97 27.87 -18.78
N MET A 418 15.97 27.56 -20.08
CA MET A 418 16.01 26.17 -20.55
C MET A 418 17.15 26.00 -21.55
N HIS A 419 17.65 24.77 -21.65
CA HIS A 419 18.58 24.38 -22.72
C HIS A 419 18.18 23.03 -23.33
N ASP A 420 18.54 22.83 -24.59
CA ASP A 420 18.42 21.55 -25.26
C ASP A 420 19.69 20.70 -25.08
N ASP A 421 19.69 19.46 -25.58
CA ASP A 421 20.85 18.56 -25.53
C ASP A 421 22.06 19.05 -26.36
N ALA A 422 21.85 20.02 -27.27
CA ALA A 422 22.92 20.65 -28.03
C ALA A 422 23.54 21.88 -27.33
N GLY A 423 22.97 22.26 -26.15
CA GLY A 423 23.42 23.42 -25.38
C GLY A 423 22.83 24.75 -25.83
N ASN A 424 21.82 24.75 -26.71
CA ASN A 424 21.12 25.98 -27.09
C ASN A 424 20.24 26.42 -25.92
N GLN A 425 20.45 27.65 -25.45
CA GLN A 425 19.69 28.20 -24.32
C GLN A 425 18.54 29.09 -24.82
N ILE A 426 17.38 28.95 -24.16
CA ILE A 426 16.21 29.79 -24.38
C ILE A 426 15.71 30.32 -23.05
N ALA A 427 15.51 31.64 -22.98
CA ALA A 427 14.85 32.27 -21.86
C ALA A 427 13.35 32.40 -22.14
N LEU A 428 12.53 31.84 -21.28
CA LEU A 428 11.08 31.92 -21.36
C LEU A 428 10.54 32.89 -20.32
N THR A 429 9.35 33.44 -20.58
CA THR A 429 8.63 34.30 -19.64
C THR A 429 7.23 33.70 -19.40
N VAL A 430 6.85 33.49 -18.17
CA VAL A 430 5.53 32.98 -17.83
C VAL A 430 4.49 34.09 -17.95
N VAL A 431 3.57 33.97 -18.91
CA VAL A 431 2.51 34.98 -19.21
C VAL A 431 1.12 34.51 -18.79
N ALA A 432 0.95 33.21 -18.55
CA ALA A 432 -0.29 32.65 -18.06
C ALA A 432 -0.03 31.56 -17.03
N LEU A 433 -0.93 31.44 -16.05
CA LEU A 433 -0.91 30.36 -15.06
C LEU A 433 -2.13 29.48 -15.24
N VAL A 434 -1.92 28.19 -15.37
CA VAL A 434 -2.99 27.20 -15.52
C VAL A 434 -3.22 26.46 -14.20
N ASN A 435 -4.46 26.01 -14.00
CA ASN A 435 -4.83 25.21 -12.85
C ASN A 435 -4.01 23.89 -12.86
N PRO A 436 -3.43 23.46 -11.74
CA PRO A 436 -2.65 22.22 -11.65
C PRO A 436 -3.41 20.95 -12.06
N LEU A 437 -4.75 21.01 -12.11
CA LEU A 437 -5.62 19.94 -12.60
C LEU A 437 -6.13 20.18 -14.02
N SER A 438 -5.61 21.17 -14.73
CA SER A 438 -5.92 21.39 -16.14
C SER A 438 -5.27 20.31 -17.02
N ALA A 439 -5.90 19.99 -18.14
CA ALA A 439 -5.27 19.17 -19.19
C ALA A 439 -3.96 19.77 -19.74
N LEU A 440 -3.74 21.05 -19.51
CA LEU A 440 -2.51 21.75 -19.85
C LEU A 440 -1.42 21.65 -18.77
N ALA A 441 -1.75 21.21 -17.58
CA ALA A 441 -0.84 21.13 -16.43
C ALA A 441 0.29 20.10 -16.62
N GLY A 442 1.32 20.22 -15.78
CA GLY A 442 2.49 19.33 -15.82
C GLY A 442 3.44 19.59 -17.00
N ALA A 443 3.22 20.66 -17.76
CA ALA A 443 4.07 21.05 -18.87
C ALA A 443 4.12 22.58 -19.02
N LEU A 444 5.21 23.10 -19.58
CA LEU A 444 5.25 24.48 -20.07
C LEU A 444 4.53 24.53 -21.41
N VAL A 445 3.49 25.33 -21.51
CA VAL A 445 2.65 25.43 -22.68
C VAL A 445 3.24 26.50 -23.63
N VAL A 446 3.50 26.12 -24.86
CA VAL A 446 4.15 26.96 -25.89
C VAL A 446 3.28 27.02 -27.15
N ASP A 447 3.37 28.13 -27.88
CA ASP A 447 2.74 28.25 -29.19
C ASP A 447 3.52 27.44 -30.23
N ASP A 448 2.85 26.49 -30.86
CA ASP A 448 3.46 25.62 -31.87
C ASP A 448 3.98 26.36 -33.09
N SER A 449 3.37 27.51 -33.43
CA SER A 449 3.69 28.29 -34.64
C SER A 449 4.83 29.29 -34.44
N THR A 450 4.92 29.90 -33.26
CA THR A 450 5.86 31.01 -33.00
C THR A 450 7.02 30.61 -32.05
N PHE A 451 7.00 29.43 -31.46
CA PHE A 451 8.08 28.97 -30.58
C PHE A 451 9.41 28.92 -31.36
N PRO A 452 10.52 29.46 -30.80
CA PRO A 452 11.76 29.67 -31.55
C PRO A 452 12.40 28.40 -32.13
N VAL A 453 12.10 27.26 -31.55
CA VAL A 453 12.57 25.95 -32.03
C VAL A 453 11.43 25.27 -32.77
N ALA A 454 11.52 25.31 -34.10
CA ALA A 454 10.56 24.60 -34.94
C ALA A 454 10.60 23.10 -34.67
N ASP A 455 9.43 22.49 -34.50
CA ASP A 455 9.33 21.02 -34.53
C ASP A 455 9.62 20.58 -35.99
N PRO A 456 10.69 19.79 -36.23
CA PRO A 456 11.01 19.31 -37.58
C PRO A 456 9.94 18.37 -38.14
N ARG A 457 8.98 17.92 -37.32
CA ARG A 457 7.91 17.03 -37.73
C ARG A 457 6.87 17.79 -38.55
N ALA A 458 6.62 17.33 -39.75
CA ALA A 458 5.56 17.87 -40.62
C ALA A 458 4.15 17.47 -40.16
N VAL A 459 4.04 16.72 -39.04
CA VAL A 459 2.80 16.15 -38.52
C VAL A 459 2.67 16.42 -37.04
N VAL A 460 1.44 16.58 -36.58
CA VAL A 460 1.05 16.63 -35.19
C VAL A 460 0.66 15.22 -34.74
N HIS A 461 1.30 14.65 -33.73
CA HIS A 461 1.05 13.28 -33.33
C HIS A 461 -0.17 13.13 -32.43
N ARG A 462 -0.54 14.18 -31.70
CA ARG A 462 -1.76 14.25 -30.89
C ARG A 462 -2.42 15.58 -31.09
N ALA A 463 -3.72 15.58 -31.30
CA ALA A 463 -4.49 16.79 -31.45
C ALA A 463 -5.86 16.67 -30.78
N CYS A 464 -6.41 17.83 -30.41
CA CYS A 464 -7.81 17.99 -30.06
C CYS A 464 -8.47 18.97 -31.02
N ALA A 465 -9.74 18.79 -31.29
CA ALA A 465 -10.50 19.59 -32.23
C ALA A 465 -11.83 20.04 -31.66
N LEU A 466 -12.24 21.26 -32.00
CA LEU A 466 -13.55 21.84 -31.71
C LEU A 466 -14.25 22.19 -33.02
N ALA A 467 -15.43 21.65 -33.21
CA ALA A 467 -16.25 21.94 -34.39
C ALA A 467 -17.72 22.09 -34.03
N PRO A 468 -18.46 23.09 -34.52
CA PRO A 468 -19.90 23.22 -34.28
C PRO A 468 -20.72 22.01 -34.75
N GLY A 469 -20.23 21.32 -35.79
CA GLY A 469 -20.86 20.10 -36.35
C GLY A 469 -20.36 18.79 -35.68
N GLY A 470 -19.66 18.85 -34.54
CA GLY A 470 -19.15 17.69 -33.83
C GLY A 470 -18.08 16.92 -34.61
N ILE A 471 -17.88 15.65 -34.24
CA ILE A 471 -16.83 14.78 -34.79
C ILE A 471 -16.93 14.60 -36.31
N ASP A 472 -18.14 14.58 -36.88
CA ASP A 472 -18.32 14.38 -38.32
C ASP A 472 -17.83 15.58 -39.12
N ALA A 473 -17.91 16.80 -38.58
CA ALA A 473 -17.30 17.97 -39.16
C ALA A 473 -15.77 17.92 -39.13
N VAL A 474 -15.21 17.43 -38.00
CA VAL A 474 -13.75 17.23 -37.84
C VAL A 474 -13.24 16.17 -38.84
N ARG A 475 -13.92 15.04 -38.99
CA ARG A 475 -13.54 13.96 -39.91
C ARG A 475 -13.58 14.41 -41.38
N ARG A 476 -14.51 15.30 -41.72
CA ARG A 476 -14.55 15.88 -43.08
C ARG A 476 -13.45 16.88 -43.32
N ALA A 477 -13.08 17.67 -42.31
CA ALA A 477 -12.07 18.70 -42.44
C ALA A 477 -10.63 18.14 -42.36
N ALA A 478 -10.44 17.05 -41.63
CA ALA A 478 -9.16 16.38 -41.45
C ALA A 478 -9.34 14.83 -41.52
N PRO A 479 -9.50 14.30 -42.75
CA PRO A 479 -9.80 12.90 -42.98
C PRO A 479 -8.61 11.94 -42.80
N SER A 480 -7.37 12.45 -42.79
CA SER A 480 -6.17 11.61 -42.70
C SER A 480 -6.00 10.97 -41.31
N ALA A 481 -6.62 11.53 -40.26
CA ALA A 481 -6.46 11.09 -38.91
C ALA A 481 -7.67 10.26 -38.40
N ASP A 482 -7.39 9.34 -37.48
CA ASP A 482 -8.41 8.56 -36.79
C ASP A 482 -8.97 9.35 -35.59
N TRP A 483 -10.03 10.08 -35.84
CA TRP A 483 -10.71 10.91 -34.83
C TRP A 483 -11.68 10.10 -34.01
N MET A 484 -11.59 10.23 -32.69
CA MET A 484 -12.46 9.60 -31.69
C MET A 484 -13.23 10.66 -30.91
N THR A 485 -14.41 10.29 -30.43
CA THR A 485 -15.20 11.12 -29.53
C THR A 485 -14.54 11.21 -28.15
N GLN A 486 -14.97 12.19 -27.36
CA GLN A 486 -14.53 12.31 -25.96
C GLN A 486 -14.90 11.05 -25.14
N GLU A 487 -16.05 10.45 -25.41
CA GLU A 487 -16.48 9.21 -24.73
C GLU A 487 -15.57 8.02 -25.09
N GLU A 488 -15.20 7.87 -26.37
CA GLU A 488 -14.23 6.85 -26.81
C GLU A 488 -12.86 7.08 -26.21
N GLN A 489 -12.41 8.33 -26.14
CA GLN A 489 -11.16 8.69 -25.49
C GLN A 489 -11.16 8.33 -23.99
N LEU A 490 -12.23 8.69 -23.27
CA LEU A 490 -12.43 8.32 -21.86
C LEU A 490 -12.48 6.81 -21.68
N SER A 491 -13.14 6.09 -22.56
CA SER A 491 -13.21 4.62 -22.52
C SER A 491 -11.81 4.00 -22.66
N ARG A 492 -10.97 4.49 -23.59
CA ARG A 492 -9.57 4.03 -23.74
C ARG A 492 -8.74 4.33 -22.49
N ILE A 493 -8.85 5.55 -21.93
CA ILE A 493 -8.17 5.92 -20.68
C ILE A 493 -8.61 4.97 -19.54
N THR A 494 -9.91 4.75 -19.38
CA THR A 494 -10.48 3.90 -18.31
C THR A 494 -10.01 2.45 -18.43
N ALA A 495 -9.95 1.89 -19.64
CA ALA A 495 -9.47 0.53 -19.87
C ALA A 495 -7.98 0.38 -19.50
N HIS A 496 -7.16 1.35 -19.86
CA HIS A 496 -5.73 1.36 -19.50
C HIS A 496 -5.55 1.47 -17.98
N GLU A 497 -6.32 2.33 -17.33
CA GLU A 497 -6.25 2.56 -15.89
C GLU A 497 -6.72 1.37 -15.05
N ALA A 498 -7.70 0.59 -15.50
CA ALA A 498 -8.12 -0.62 -14.81
C ALA A 498 -6.95 -1.59 -14.62
N THR A 499 -6.11 -1.73 -15.65
CA THR A 499 -4.89 -2.53 -15.58
C THR A 499 -3.87 -1.91 -14.62
N THR A 500 -3.66 -0.60 -14.70
CA THR A 500 -2.73 0.13 -13.82
C THR A 500 -3.17 0.05 -12.35
N LYS A 501 -4.47 0.17 -12.05
CA LYS A 501 -5.01 -0.03 -10.70
C LYS A 501 -4.73 -1.43 -10.16
N ALA A 502 -5.00 -2.47 -10.96
CA ALA A 502 -4.75 -3.85 -10.57
C ALA A 502 -3.26 -4.10 -10.27
N LEU A 503 -2.37 -3.55 -11.11
CA LEU A 503 -0.91 -3.66 -10.93
C LEU A 503 -0.41 -2.88 -9.72
N THR A 504 -0.94 -1.69 -9.47
CA THR A 504 -0.61 -0.89 -8.28
C THR A 504 -0.97 -1.65 -7.00
N VAL A 505 -2.19 -2.21 -6.94
CA VAL A 505 -2.60 -3.05 -5.81
C VAL A 505 -1.72 -4.29 -5.69
N ALA A 506 -1.43 -4.98 -6.79
CA ALA A 506 -0.59 -6.18 -6.80
C ALA A 506 0.83 -5.87 -6.33
N SER A 507 1.41 -4.74 -6.73
CA SER A 507 2.77 -4.34 -6.34
C SER A 507 2.88 -3.95 -4.86
N MET A 508 1.85 -3.30 -4.30
CA MET A 508 1.83 -2.89 -2.89
C MET A 508 1.50 -4.04 -1.94
N VAL A 509 0.55 -4.89 -2.32
CA VAL A 509 -0.02 -5.91 -1.43
C VAL A 509 0.57 -7.29 -1.69
N GLY A 510 0.88 -7.63 -2.95
CA GLY A 510 1.30 -8.96 -3.36
C GLY A 510 2.46 -9.54 -2.57
N PRO A 511 3.59 -8.83 -2.42
CA PRO A 511 4.74 -9.34 -1.68
C PRO A 511 4.45 -9.63 -0.21
N VAL A 512 3.53 -8.88 0.39
CA VAL A 512 3.17 -9.00 1.81
C VAL A 512 2.05 -10.03 2.00
N ALA A 513 1.17 -10.19 1.01
CA ALA A 513 -0.01 -11.06 1.08
C ALA A 513 0.35 -12.52 1.37
N ALA A 514 1.38 -13.06 0.72
CA ALA A 514 1.84 -14.44 0.93
C ALA A 514 2.25 -14.69 2.39
N VAL A 515 2.95 -13.74 2.99
CA VAL A 515 3.38 -13.82 4.40
C VAL A 515 2.19 -13.70 5.33
N VAL A 516 1.29 -12.75 5.07
CA VAL A 516 0.06 -12.55 5.86
C VAL A 516 -0.80 -13.81 5.84
N LEU A 517 -1.02 -14.41 4.67
CA LEU A 517 -1.79 -15.64 4.52
C LEU A 517 -1.13 -16.82 5.26
N LEU A 518 0.19 -16.95 5.16
CA LEU A 518 0.92 -17.98 5.92
C LEU A 518 0.72 -17.81 7.42
N VAL A 519 0.86 -16.59 7.93
CA VAL A 519 0.69 -16.29 9.36
C VAL A 519 -0.75 -16.52 9.80
N LEU A 520 -1.73 -16.21 8.95
CA LEU A 520 -3.16 -16.45 9.20
C LEU A 520 -3.44 -17.96 9.33
N VAL A 521 -2.99 -18.75 8.34
CA VAL A 521 -3.17 -20.22 8.35
C VAL A 521 -2.49 -20.86 9.56
N ARG A 522 -1.27 -20.43 9.87
CA ARG A 522 -0.51 -20.94 11.02
C ARG A 522 -1.12 -20.53 12.34
N GLY A 523 -1.57 -19.32 12.44
CA GLY A 523 -2.24 -18.81 13.65
C GLY A 523 -3.55 -19.55 13.91
N ALA A 524 -4.36 -19.80 12.87
CA ALA A 524 -5.57 -20.59 12.96
C ALA A 524 -5.28 -22.04 13.39
N ALA A 525 -4.24 -22.67 12.82
CA ALA A 525 -3.81 -24.01 13.21
C ALA A 525 -3.32 -24.05 14.67
N GLY A 526 -2.58 -23.04 15.14
CA GLY A 526 -2.14 -22.92 16.51
C GLY A 526 -3.30 -22.76 17.50
N LEU A 527 -4.30 -21.94 17.13
CA LEU A 527 -5.52 -21.82 17.92
C LEU A 527 -6.30 -23.15 17.98
N ALA A 528 -6.36 -23.89 16.86
CA ALA A 528 -6.97 -25.21 16.80
C ALA A 528 -6.30 -26.23 17.75
N ASP A 529 -4.96 -26.23 17.81
CA ASP A 529 -4.22 -27.13 18.69
C ASP A 529 -4.52 -26.87 20.19
N ASP A 530 -4.69 -25.60 20.59
CA ASP A 530 -5.09 -25.25 21.96
C ASP A 530 -6.53 -25.63 22.28
N LEU A 531 -7.41 -25.44 21.32
CA LEU A 531 -8.82 -25.78 21.48
C LEU A 531 -9.04 -27.28 21.57
N ARG A 532 -8.11 -28.15 21.12
CA ARG A 532 -8.22 -29.61 21.23
C ARG A 532 -8.43 -30.09 22.67
N VAL A 533 -7.70 -29.51 23.61
CA VAL A 533 -7.86 -29.88 25.06
C VAL A 533 -9.26 -29.51 25.52
N GLN A 534 -9.77 -28.35 25.11
CA GLN A 534 -11.11 -27.90 25.48
C GLN A 534 -12.21 -28.69 24.75
N VAL A 535 -12.01 -29.03 23.50
CA VAL A 535 -12.84 -29.94 22.70
C VAL A 535 -12.98 -31.28 23.41
N GLY A 536 -11.86 -31.86 23.90
CA GLY A 536 -11.89 -33.07 24.69
C GLY A 536 -12.70 -32.95 25.98
N ARG A 537 -12.63 -31.80 26.67
CA ARG A 537 -13.45 -31.52 27.88
C ARG A 537 -14.94 -31.39 27.53
N LEU A 538 -15.28 -30.65 26.49
CA LEU A 538 -16.67 -30.48 26.04
C LEU A 538 -17.30 -31.81 25.63
N ARG A 539 -16.55 -32.69 24.98
CA ARG A 539 -17.01 -34.05 24.64
C ARG A 539 -17.23 -34.92 25.89
N ARG A 540 -16.34 -34.83 26.91
CA ARG A 540 -16.53 -35.52 28.19
C ARG A 540 -17.75 -35.02 28.96
N LEU A 541 -18.15 -33.75 28.73
CA LEU A 541 -19.39 -33.17 29.29
C LEU A 541 -20.63 -33.54 28.48
N GLY A 542 -20.52 -34.45 27.49
CA GLY A 542 -21.66 -35.00 26.74
C GLY A 542 -22.01 -34.22 25.47
N MET A 543 -21.21 -33.22 25.05
CA MET A 543 -21.48 -32.54 23.81
C MET A 543 -21.22 -33.43 22.60
N SER A 544 -22.15 -33.48 21.63
CA SER A 544 -22.02 -34.22 20.39
C SER A 544 -20.90 -33.62 19.50
N ARG A 545 -20.34 -34.43 18.59
CA ARG A 545 -19.35 -33.94 17.61
C ARG A 545 -19.87 -32.76 16.79
N ALA A 546 -21.13 -32.79 16.40
CA ALA A 546 -21.77 -31.71 15.64
C ALA A 546 -21.87 -30.42 16.46
N ALA A 547 -22.24 -30.50 17.72
CA ALA A 547 -22.31 -29.34 18.62
C ALA A 547 -20.95 -28.70 18.88
N VAL A 548 -19.90 -29.52 19.02
CA VAL A 548 -18.51 -29.04 19.16
C VAL A 548 -18.02 -28.42 17.86
N ALA A 549 -18.33 -29.03 16.70
CA ALA A 549 -18.03 -28.44 15.40
C ALA A 549 -18.72 -27.09 15.22
N GLY A 550 -20.00 -26.99 15.57
CA GLY A 550 -20.76 -25.74 15.57
C GLY A 550 -20.13 -24.66 16.45
N ALA A 551 -19.63 -25.03 17.62
CA ALA A 551 -18.93 -24.09 18.51
C ALA A 551 -17.61 -23.58 17.89
N LEU A 552 -16.83 -24.45 17.24
CA LEU A 552 -15.59 -24.06 16.53
C LEU A 552 -15.88 -23.17 15.32
N VAL A 553 -16.89 -23.49 14.52
CA VAL A 553 -17.37 -22.64 13.43
C VAL A 553 -17.78 -21.27 13.96
N GLY A 554 -18.50 -21.22 15.09
CA GLY A 554 -18.88 -19.98 15.76
C GLY A 554 -17.67 -19.12 16.16
N VAL A 555 -16.60 -19.73 16.65
CA VAL A 555 -15.32 -19.02 16.93
C VAL A 555 -14.71 -18.49 15.64
N GLY A 556 -14.68 -19.29 14.57
CA GLY A 556 -14.16 -18.88 13.26
C GLY A 556 -14.94 -17.73 12.65
N LEU A 557 -16.27 -17.80 12.65
CA LEU A 557 -17.16 -16.73 12.17
C LEU A 557 -17.01 -15.44 13.00
N THR A 558 -16.85 -15.56 14.31
CA THR A 558 -16.59 -14.37 15.16
C THR A 558 -15.24 -13.75 14.82
N THR A 559 -14.20 -14.57 14.55
CA THR A 559 -12.90 -14.07 14.11
C THR A 559 -13.02 -13.33 12.79
N ALA A 560 -13.77 -13.88 11.82
CA ALA A 560 -14.07 -13.24 10.55
C ALA A 560 -14.85 -11.93 10.73
N LEU A 561 -15.87 -11.90 11.59
CA LEU A 561 -16.62 -10.69 11.91
C LEU A 561 -15.73 -9.58 12.49
N VAL A 562 -14.85 -9.92 13.44
CA VAL A 562 -13.89 -8.94 14.00
C VAL A 562 -12.96 -8.43 12.90
N MET A 563 -12.49 -9.28 11.98
CA MET A 563 -11.68 -8.90 10.83
C MET A 563 -12.43 -7.92 9.91
N VAL A 564 -13.69 -8.22 9.58
CA VAL A 564 -14.57 -7.36 8.77
C VAL A 564 -14.75 -5.98 9.41
N VAL A 565 -15.09 -5.96 10.71
CA VAL A 565 -15.31 -4.70 11.44
C VAL A 565 -14.01 -3.88 11.52
N VAL A 566 -12.89 -4.50 11.87
CA VAL A 566 -11.60 -3.80 11.97
C VAL A 566 -11.17 -3.26 10.62
N SER A 567 -11.21 -4.07 9.55
CA SER A 567 -10.79 -3.62 8.22
C SER A 567 -11.76 -2.58 7.62
N GLY A 568 -13.07 -2.78 7.77
CA GLY A 568 -14.09 -1.84 7.26
C GLY A 568 -13.95 -0.45 7.89
N LEU A 569 -13.81 -0.39 9.23
CA LEU A 569 -13.61 0.87 9.92
C LEU A 569 -12.23 1.50 9.65
N SER A 570 -11.20 0.68 9.38
CA SER A 570 -9.85 1.19 9.08
C SER A 570 -9.73 1.81 7.69
N VAL A 571 -10.66 1.54 6.79
CA VAL A 571 -10.70 2.13 5.44
C VAL A 571 -11.41 3.49 5.44
N LEU A 572 -12.20 3.82 6.46
CA LEU A 572 -12.95 5.08 6.53
C LEU A 572 -12.03 6.33 6.52
N PRO A 573 -10.96 6.41 7.34
CA PRO A 573 -10.09 7.57 7.32
C PRO A 573 -9.50 7.85 5.93
N PRO A 574 -8.82 6.90 5.25
CA PRO A 574 -8.30 7.15 3.91
C PRO A 574 -9.37 7.50 2.87
N LEU A 575 -10.58 6.95 2.99
CA LEU A 575 -11.68 7.30 2.11
C LEU A 575 -12.12 8.76 2.30
N ILE A 576 -12.22 9.22 3.56
CA ILE A 576 -12.58 10.60 3.89
C ILE A 576 -11.49 11.56 3.40
N GLU A 577 -10.22 11.23 3.64
CA GLU A 577 -9.08 12.04 3.24
C GLU A 577 -8.99 12.20 1.72
N LEU A 578 -9.09 11.10 0.97
CA LEU A 578 -9.05 11.13 -0.49
C LEU A 578 -10.26 11.84 -1.09
N ARG A 579 -11.44 11.63 -0.50
CA ARG A 579 -12.64 12.34 -0.93
C ARG A 579 -12.51 13.85 -0.68
N GLY A 580 -12.06 14.26 0.51
CA GLY A 580 -11.84 15.68 0.82
C GLY A 580 -10.80 16.33 -0.09
N LEU A 581 -9.75 15.58 -0.48
CA LEU A 581 -8.77 16.03 -1.47
C LEU A 581 -9.43 16.28 -2.84
N LEU A 582 -10.22 15.34 -3.34
CA LEU A 582 -10.90 15.45 -4.63
C LEU A 582 -11.92 16.60 -4.62
N GLU A 583 -12.72 16.72 -3.57
CA GLU A 583 -13.68 17.81 -3.38
C GLU A 583 -12.98 19.19 -3.32
N GLY A 584 -11.80 19.26 -2.67
CA GLY A 584 -10.96 20.47 -2.62
C GLY A 584 -10.47 20.93 -3.99
N PHE A 585 -10.32 20.00 -4.94
CA PHE A 585 -9.98 20.28 -6.33
C PHE A 585 -11.22 20.44 -7.25
N GLY A 586 -12.43 20.43 -6.70
CA GLY A 586 -13.65 20.51 -7.48
C GLY A 586 -13.98 19.25 -8.28
N VAL A 587 -13.35 18.12 -7.93
CA VAL A 587 -13.58 16.82 -8.57
C VAL A 587 -14.75 16.12 -7.91
N ASP A 588 -15.90 16.11 -8.57
CA ASP A 588 -17.15 15.54 -8.07
C ASP A 588 -17.39 14.13 -8.63
N TYR A 589 -16.49 13.20 -8.31
CA TYR A 589 -16.64 11.79 -8.65
C TYR A 589 -16.72 10.92 -7.40
N PRO A 590 -17.66 9.96 -7.34
CA PRO A 590 -17.78 9.09 -6.18
C PRO A 590 -16.63 8.08 -6.14
N LEU A 591 -15.79 8.17 -5.09
CA LEU A 591 -14.86 7.09 -4.76
C LEU A 591 -15.63 5.91 -4.17
N THR A 592 -15.78 4.83 -4.94
CA THR A 592 -16.43 3.62 -4.47
C THR A 592 -15.41 2.56 -4.07
N PRO A 593 -15.46 2.06 -2.82
CA PRO A 593 -14.62 0.93 -2.43
C PRO A 593 -14.92 -0.31 -3.29
N PRO A 594 -13.92 -1.13 -3.62
CA PRO A 594 -14.08 -2.31 -4.48
C PRO A 594 -14.78 -3.44 -3.71
N GLY A 595 -16.13 -3.38 -3.63
CA GLY A 595 -16.93 -4.30 -2.82
C GLY A 595 -16.64 -5.78 -3.09
N GLY A 596 -16.48 -6.18 -4.37
CA GLY A 596 -16.14 -7.55 -4.75
C GLY A 596 -14.79 -8.02 -4.22
N MET A 597 -13.74 -7.18 -4.31
CA MET A 597 -12.41 -7.49 -3.78
C MET A 597 -12.44 -7.60 -2.25
N ILE A 598 -13.10 -6.67 -1.58
CA ILE A 598 -13.24 -6.64 -0.12
C ILE A 598 -13.97 -7.90 0.35
N ALA A 599 -15.11 -8.23 -0.26
CA ALA A 599 -15.86 -9.43 0.06
C ALA A 599 -15.06 -10.71 -0.18
N GLY A 600 -14.28 -10.77 -1.28
CA GLY A 600 -13.38 -11.88 -1.59
C GLY A 600 -12.30 -12.07 -0.53
N LEU A 601 -11.65 -11.00 -0.09
CA LEU A 601 -10.62 -11.04 0.97
C LEU A 601 -11.23 -11.44 2.32
N TRP A 602 -12.41 -10.95 2.66
CA TRP A 602 -13.12 -11.36 3.88
C TRP A 602 -13.52 -12.83 3.85
N ALA A 603 -14.06 -13.30 2.72
CA ALA A 603 -14.45 -14.70 2.55
C ALA A 603 -13.23 -15.63 2.65
N ALA A 604 -12.12 -15.28 1.99
CA ALA A 604 -10.87 -16.06 2.05
C ALA A 604 -10.31 -16.11 3.49
N GLY A 605 -10.24 -14.97 4.18
CA GLY A 605 -9.77 -14.89 5.56
C GLY A 605 -10.66 -15.66 6.53
N GLY A 606 -11.98 -15.53 6.38
CA GLY A 606 -12.97 -16.27 7.16
C GLY A 606 -12.91 -17.78 6.92
N ALA A 607 -12.81 -18.20 5.66
CA ALA A 607 -12.66 -19.60 5.29
C ALA A 607 -11.37 -20.20 5.87
N CYS A 608 -10.24 -19.48 5.81
CA CYS A 608 -8.98 -19.90 6.43
C CYS A 608 -9.11 -20.06 7.95
N ALA A 609 -9.78 -19.12 8.62
CA ALA A 609 -10.01 -19.19 10.06
C ALA A 609 -10.89 -20.40 10.44
N VAL A 610 -12.01 -20.61 9.76
CA VAL A 610 -12.93 -21.73 10.01
C VAL A 610 -12.26 -23.07 9.70
N ALA A 611 -11.65 -23.22 8.52
CA ALA A 611 -10.98 -24.45 8.11
C ALA A 611 -9.82 -24.82 9.05
N GLY A 612 -9.04 -23.80 9.46
CA GLY A 612 -7.98 -23.98 10.44
C GLY A 612 -8.50 -24.53 11.78
N LEU A 613 -9.61 -23.98 12.27
CA LEU A 613 -10.22 -24.38 13.55
C LEU A 613 -10.86 -25.76 13.50
N LEU A 614 -11.51 -26.12 12.39
CA LEU A 614 -12.08 -27.46 12.20
C LEU A 614 -11.04 -28.58 12.26
N ARG A 615 -9.75 -28.25 12.03
CA ARG A 615 -8.63 -29.17 12.23
C ARG A 615 -8.52 -29.69 13.68
N ALA A 616 -9.07 -28.94 14.66
CA ALA A 616 -9.11 -29.37 16.06
C ALA A 616 -9.97 -30.63 16.28
N LEU A 617 -10.93 -30.92 15.36
CA LEU A 617 -11.77 -32.12 15.42
C LEU A 617 -11.06 -33.40 14.96
N ARG A 618 -9.94 -33.28 14.22
CA ARG A 618 -9.17 -34.43 13.76
C ARG A 618 -8.43 -35.05 14.93
N GLU A 619 -8.83 -36.25 15.33
CA GLU A 619 -8.09 -37.05 16.30
C GLU A 619 -6.72 -37.40 15.69
N ARG A 620 -5.65 -37.22 16.46
CA ARG A 620 -4.39 -37.92 16.14
C ARG A 620 -4.65 -39.40 16.39
N ARG A 621 -4.75 -40.21 15.35
CA ARG A 621 -4.56 -41.65 15.42
C ARG A 621 -3.14 -41.95 15.84
#